data_60da04b9297cef6c0d09854aa90be218
#
_entry.id   60da04b9297cef6c0d09854aa90be218
#
_cell.length_a   1.000
_cell.length_b   1.000
_cell.length_c   1.000
_cell.angle_alpha   90.00
_cell.angle_beta   90.00
_cell.angle_gamma   90.00
#
_symmetry.space_group_name_H-M   'P 1'
#
loop_
_entity.id
_entity.type
_entity.pdbx_description
1 polymer ?
#
loop_
_entity_poly.entity_id
_entity_poly.type
_entity_poly.pdbx_seq_one_letter_code
_entity_poly.pdbx_strand_id
1 'polypeptide(L)'
;MNTPTYVLEESLLRRNLSLIKKVSEEADIQIILAFKAYALWKTFPIFREYISATTASSLNEARLAYEEFGAPAHTYSPAYIDSEIDTIACISSHLTFNSLSQYQRLAARAIEANKELKIGLRVNPEYSEIPTELYNPCSPGTRFGVTADELFKFLDSSYSKLPPITGLHMHCHCENDSDVFVRTLAHLEEKFLSSPDFVKTLSWINFGGGHLMTRKGYDIKLLVDTIKNFHKRYPHIQLIMEPGSAFAWQTGYLEAHVIDIVENHNIKTAILDVSFTCHMPDCLEMPYFPEVRGARHTPDNSPNAYRLGGNSCLSGDYLGYWEFKKPLSIGDTIILEDMIHYTTVKTTVFNGVQHPDIAIEHPDGSRTLLRHYTYEDYKLRMD
;
A
#
# COMPACT_ATOMS: atom_id res chain seq x y z
N MET A 1 28.05 4.96 9.20
CA MET A 1 27.49 5.85 8.17
C MET A 1 26.73 6.92 8.92
N ASN A 2 26.94 8.17 8.59
CA ASN A 2 26.26 9.27 9.28
C ASN A 2 25.13 9.88 8.43
N THR A 3 24.56 9.10 7.52
CA THR A 3 23.45 9.51 6.67
C THR A 3 22.18 8.87 7.19
N PRO A 4 21.07 9.61 7.34
CA PRO A 4 19.82 8.99 7.73
C PRO A 4 19.47 7.87 6.75
N THR A 5 18.92 6.76 7.24
CA THR A 5 18.77 5.56 6.42
C THR A 5 17.48 4.80 6.74
N TYR A 6 16.68 4.49 5.72
CA TYR A 6 15.66 3.45 5.83
C TYR A 6 16.34 2.08 5.80
N VAL A 7 16.17 1.32 6.83
CA VAL A 7 16.76 -0.02 6.97
C VAL A 7 15.67 -1.06 6.91
N LEU A 8 15.66 -1.87 5.85
CA LEU A 8 14.81 -3.05 5.73
C LEU A 8 15.51 -4.24 6.38
N GLU A 9 14.86 -4.91 7.32
CA GLU A 9 15.35 -6.13 7.97
C GLU A 9 14.88 -7.37 7.19
N GLU A 10 15.77 -8.00 6.43
CA GLU A 10 15.44 -9.12 5.54
C GLU A 10 14.77 -10.28 6.28
N SER A 11 15.23 -10.60 7.48
CA SER A 11 14.66 -11.69 8.27
C SER A 11 13.18 -11.46 8.59
N LEU A 12 12.81 -10.21 8.91
CA LEU A 12 11.43 -9.84 9.22
C LEU A 12 10.56 -9.79 7.95
N LEU A 13 11.12 -9.31 6.83
CA LEU A 13 10.44 -9.37 5.54
C LEU A 13 10.13 -10.83 5.16
N ARG A 14 11.11 -11.73 5.23
CA ARG A 14 10.93 -13.15 4.92
C ARG A 14 9.92 -13.83 5.85
N ARG A 15 9.86 -13.44 7.14
CA ARG A 15 8.83 -13.89 8.07
C ARG A 15 7.43 -13.55 7.56
N ASN A 16 7.20 -12.30 7.17
CA ASN A 16 5.91 -11.84 6.65
C ASN A 16 5.55 -12.53 5.33
N LEU A 17 6.50 -12.62 4.41
CA LEU A 17 6.33 -13.31 3.11
C LEU A 17 5.97 -14.78 3.29
N SER A 18 6.63 -15.49 4.22
CA SER A 18 6.32 -16.89 4.53
C SER A 18 4.90 -17.06 5.07
N LEU A 19 4.44 -16.16 5.94
CA LEU A 19 3.08 -16.18 6.45
C LEU A 19 2.06 -15.91 5.34
N ILE A 20 2.29 -14.90 4.50
CA ILE A 20 1.42 -14.56 3.36
C ILE A 20 1.32 -15.73 2.38
N LYS A 21 2.44 -16.37 2.05
CA LYS A 21 2.47 -17.56 1.19
C LYS A 21 1.65 -18.70 1.81
N LYS A 22 1.82 -18.96 3.09
CA LYS A 22 1.03 -19.97 3.81
C LYS A 22 -0.48 -19.69 3.73
N VAL A 23 -0.90 -18.45 3.98
CA VAL A 23 -2.31 -18.04 3.86
C VAL A 23 -2.81 -18.23 2.43
N SER A 24 -2.02 -17.82 1.43
CA SER A 24 -2.34 -17.99 0.00
C SER A 24 -2.58 -19.46 -0.35
N GLU A 25 -1.69 -20.36 0.06
CA GLU A 25 -1.78 -21.79 -0.20
C GLU A 25 -2.95 -22.44 0.57
N GLU A 26 -3.12 -22.12 1.86
CA GLU A 26 -4.20 -22.71 2.67
C GLU A 26 -5.58 -22.25 2.23
N ALA A 27 -5.74 -21.01 1.80
CA ALA A 27 -7.02 -20.44 1.39
C ALA A 27 -7.34 -20.66 -0.10
N ASP A 28 -6.39 -21.14 -0.90
CA ASP A 28 -6.48 -21.21 -2.37
C ASP A 28 -6.84 -19.84 -2.98
N ILE A 29 -6.03 -18.82 -2.62
CA ILE A 29 -6.18 -17.44 -3.09
C ILE A 29 -4.83 -16.90 -3.57
N GLN A 30 -4.81 -16.18 -4.67
CA GLN A 30 -3.61 -15.47 -5.09
C GLN A 30 -3.45 -14.17 -4.28
N ILE A 31 -2.37 -14.07 -3.52
CA ILE A 31 -2.01 -12.83 -2.81
C ILE A 31 -0.89 -12.14 -3.55
N ILE A 32 -1.08 -10.87 -3.91
CA ILE A 32 -0.19 -10.07 -4.75
C ILE A 32 0.24 -8.79 -4.05
N LEU A 33 1.46 -8.31 -4.34
CA LEU A 33 2.03 -7.12 -3.71
C LEU A 33 1.46 -5.83 -4.31
N ALA A 34 0.96 -4.92 -3.47
CA ALA A 34 0.54 -3.59 -3.91
C ALA A 34 1.72 -2.58 -3.87
N PHE A 35 2.17 -2.12 -5.05
CA PHE A 35 3.30 -1.18 -5.15
C PHE A 35 3.06 0.17 -4.49
N LYS A 36 1.81 0.63 -4.43
CA LYS A 36 1.46 1.83 -3.67
C LYS A 36 1.92 1.80 -2.21
N ALA A 37 2.13 0.59 -1.65
CA ALA A 37 2.60 0.42 -0.28
C ALA A 37 4.09 0.07 -0.21
N TYR A 38 4.63 -0.60 -1.22
CA TYR A 38 6.02 -1.05 -1.22
C TYR A 38 6.55 -1.22 -2.64
N ALA A 39 7.59 -0.48 -3.00
CA ALA A 39 8.18 -0.48 -4.34
C ALA A 39 9.72 -0.49 -4.34
N LEU A 40 10.37 -1.02 -3.30
CA LEU A 40 11.83 -1.15 -3.23
C LEU A 40 12.30 -2.28 -4.16
N TRP A 41 12.36 -1.98 -5.45
CA TRP A 41 12.51 -2.94 -6.54
C TRP A 41 13.76 -3.83 -6.44
N LYS A 42 14.87 -3.35 -5.86
CA LYS A 42 16.07 -4.18 -5.65
C LYS A 42 15.85 -5.35 -4.70
N THR A 43 14.75 -5.37 -3.95
CA THR A 43 14.35 -6.47 -3.07
C THR A 43 13.35 -7.43 -3.72
N PHE A 44 12.85 -7.14 -4.92
CA PHE A 44 11.90 -8.01 -5.63
C PHE A 44 12.39 -9.46 -5.84
N PRO A 45 13.71 -9.75 -5.99
CA PRO A 45 14.18 -11.13 -5.98
C PRO A 45 13.73 -11.93 -4.75
N ILE A 46 13.69 -11.29 -3.56
CA ILE A 46 13.20 -11.93 -2.32
C ILE A 46 11.69 -12.21 -2.43
N PHE A 47 10.91 -11.24 -2.91
CA PHE A 47 9.45 -11.41 -3.08
C PHE A 47 9.10 -12.52 -4.04
N ARG A 48 9.83 -12.68 -5.15
CA ARG A 48 9.58 -13.73 -6.17
C ARG A 48 9.72 -15.16 -5.64
N GLU A 49 10.37 -15.36 -4.51
CA GLU A 49 10.42 -16.68 -3.84
C GLU A 49 9.06 -17.07 -3.21
N TYR A 50 8.17 -16.09 -3.04
CA TYR A 50 6.92 -16.25 -2.28
C TYR A 50 5.66 -15.92 -3.07
N ILE A 51 5.72 -14.95 -3.96
CA ILE A 51 4.59 -14.47 -4.76
C ILE A 51 4.97 -14.33 -6.24
N SER A 52 3.96 -14.41 -7.11
CA SER A 52 4.16 -14.42 -8.58
C SER A 52 3.65 -13.17 -9.29
N ALA A 53 2.96 -12.25 -8.60
CA ALA A 53 2.34 -11.09 -9.23
C ALA A 53 2.29 -9.88 -8.30
N THR A 54 2.02 -8.72 -8.89
CA THR A 54 1.92 -7.43 -8.20
C THR A 54 0.73 -6.63 -8.72
N THR A 55 0.30 -5.61 -7.97
CA THR A 55 -0.66 -4.62 -8.48
C THR A 55 0.04 -3.30 -8.75
N ALA A 56 -0.45 -2.60 -9.77
CA ALA A 56 0.02 -1.29 -10.19
C ALA A 56 -1.14 -0.29 -10.25
N SER A 57 -0.86 0.97 -9.92
CA SER A 57 -1.85 2.05 -9.90
C SER A 57 -1.56 3.16 -10.92
N SER A 58 -0.56 2.97 -11.77
CA SER A 58 -0.15 3.88 -12.83
C SER A 58 0.64 3.14 -13.91
N LEU A 59 0.88 3.80 -15.04
CA LEU A 59 1.79 3.30 -16.08
C LEU A 59 3.20 3.03 -15.52
N ASN A 60 3.72 3.90 -14.67
CA ASN A 60 5.07 3.73 -14.12
C ASN A 60 5.15 2.53 -13.18
N GLU A 61 4.14 2.30 -12.33
CA GLU A 61 4.10 1.10 -11.50
C GLU A 61 3.91 -0.17 -12.34
N ALA A 62 3.08 -0.13 -13.41
CA ALA A 62 2.93 -1.26 -14.33
C ALA A 62 4.24 -1.59 -15.06
N ARG A 63 5.00 -0.57 -15.47
CA ARG A 63 6.35 -0.75 -16.03
C ARG A 63 7.30 -1.36 -15.00
N LEU A 64 7.30 -0.86 -13.77
CA LEU A 64 8.13 -1.41 -12.68
C LEU A 64 7.83 -2.90 -12.43
N ALA A 65 6.53 -3.29 -12.51
CA ALA A 65 6.14 -4.69 -12.42
C ALA A 65 6.69 -5.52 -13.58
N TYR A 66 6.53 -5.03 -14.79
CA TYR A 66 6.95 -5.75 -15.99
C TYR A 66 8.49 -5.83 -16.12
N GLU A 67 9.18 -4.68 -15.91
CA GLU A 67 10.62 -4.55 -16.11
C GLU A 67 11.42 -5.15 -14.95
N GLU A 68 11.03 -4.91 -13.70
CA GLU A 68 11.85 -5.26 -12.51
C GLU A 68 11.28 -6.44 -11.71
N PHE A 69 9.95 -6.55 -11.57
CA PHE A 69 9.37 -7.73 -10.95
C PHE A 69 9.32 -8.92 -11.92
N GLY A 70 9.32 -8.66 -13.24
CA GLY A 70 9.36 -9.68 -14.29
C GLY A 70 8.02 -10.36 -14.56
N ALA A 71 6.90 -9.72 -14.23
CA ALA A 71 5.56 -10.22 -14.49
C ALA A 71 4.60 -9.09 -14.87
N PRO A 72 3.60 -9.33 -15.73
CA PRO A 72 2.55 -8.36 -16.02
C PRO A 72 1.73 -8.04 -14.77
N ALA A 73 1.44 -6.75 -14.56
CA ALA A 73 0.72 -6.28 -13.39
C ALA A 73 -0.78 -6.60 -13.42
N HIS A 74 -1.40 -6.63 -12.23
CA HIS A 74 -2.82 -6.35 -12.07
C HIS A 74 -2.97 -4.83 -11.91
N THR A 75 -3.46 -4.16 -12.95
CA THR A 75 -3.46 -2.69 -12.96
C THR A 75 -4.84 -2.13 -12.65
N TYR A 76 -4.88 -1.24 -11.67
CA TYR A 76 -6.05 -0.44 -11.32
C TYR A 76 -5.64 1.01 -11.08
N SER A 77 -6.34 1.94 -11.71
CA SER A 77 -6.23 3.38 -11.43
C SER A 77 -7.62 4.01 -11.32
N PRO A 78 -7.79 5.05 -10.49
CA PRO A 78 -9.04 5.82 -10.44
C PRO A 78 -9.43 6.42 -11.79
N ALA A 79 -8.44 6.77 -12.60
CA ALA A 79 -8.62 7.22 -13.98
C ALA A 79 -7.39 6.89 -14.82
N TYR A 80 -7.61 6.41 -16.03
CA TYR A 80 -6.53 6.19 -17.01
C TYR A 80 -6.42 7.37 -17.96
N ILE A 81 -5.18 7.71 -18.32
CA ILE A 81 -4.87 8.64 -19.41
C ILE A 81 -5.03 7.88 -20.72
N ASP A 82 -5.87 8.41 -21.63
CA ASP A 82 -6.24 7.71 -22.87
C ASP A 82 -5.04 7.34 -23.75
N SER A 83 -3.99 8.18 -23.77
CA SER A 83 -2.77 7.91 -24.53
C SER A 83 -1.90 6.78 -23.95
N GLU A 84 -2.09 6.39 -22.68
CA GLU A 84 -1.29 5.37 -22.00
C GLU A 84 -1.93 3.98 -22.07
N ILE A 85 -3.22 3.87 -22.41
CA ILE A 85 -4.00 2.63 -22.22
C ILE A 85 -3.44 1.44 -22.98
N ASP A 86 -2.93 1.64 -24.21
CA ASP A 86 -2.37 0.57 -25.03
C ASP A 86 -1.11 -0.01 -24.37
N THR A 87 -0.23 0.87 -23.90
CA THR A 87 0.99 0.47 -23.20
C THR A 87 0.66 -0.25 -21.90
N ILE A 88 -0.26 0.30 -21.10
CA ILE A 88 -0.71 -0.35 -19.86
C ILE A 88 -1.30 -1.73 -20.14
N ALA A 89 -2.15 -1.86 -21.16
CA ALA A 89 -2.77 -3.13 -21.55
C ALA A 89 -1.72 -4.19 -21.92
N CYS A 90 -0.68 -3.81 -22.68
CA CYS A 90 0.38 -4.73 -23.10
C CYS A 90 1.23 -5.29 -21.95
N ILE A 91 1.37 -4.52 -20.86
CA ILE A 91 2.19 -4.90 -19.70
C ILE A 91 1.36 -5.29 -18.46
N SER A 92 0.05 -5.48 -18.66
CA SER A 92 -0.88 -5.92 -17.61
C SER A 92 -1.49 -7.28 -17.95
N SER A 93 -1.74 -8.10 -16.94
CA SER A 93 -2.52 -9.35 -17.05
C SER A 93 -4.00 -9.11 -16.74
N HIS A 94 -4.27 -8.16 -15.83
CA HIS A 94 -5.60 -7.74 -15.43
C HIS A 94 -5.68 -6.22 -15.49
N LEU A 95 -6.78 -5.69 -16.02
CA LEU A 95 -7.05 -4.26 -16.07
C LEU A 95 -8.42 -3.98 -15.48
N THR A 96 -8.42 -3.23 -14.39
CA THR A 96 -9.63 -2.86 -13.66
C THR A 96 -10.00 -1.42 -13.96
N PHE A 97 -11.17 -1.20 -14.52
CA PHE A 97 -11.75 0.13 -14.71
C PHE A 97 -12.49 0.59 -13.44
N ASN A 98 -12.35 1.85 -13.12
CA ASN A 98 -12.97 2.43 -11.94
C ASN A 98 -14.42 2.85 -12.16
N SER A 99 -14.82 3.11 -13.39
CA SER A 99 -16.15 3.58 -13.74
C SER A 99 -16.64 3.00 -15.08
N LEU A 100 -17.94 2.99 -15.27
CA LEU A 100 -18.57 2.55 -16.52
C LEU A 100 -18.17 3.43 -17.71
N SER A 101 -17.96 4.73 -17.50
CA SER A 101 -17.52 5.65 -18.56
C SER A 101 -16.11 5.33 -19.05
N GLN A 102 -15.17 4.98 -18.15
CA GLN A 102 -13.84 4.53 -18.56
C GLN A 102 -13.91 3.20 -19.31
N TYR A 103 -14.66 2.25 -18.79
CA TYR A 103 -14.86 0.95 -19.42
C TYR A 103 -15.43 1.09 -20.84
N GLN A 104 -16.49 1.89 -21.02
CA GLN A 104 -17.09 2.14 -22.33
C GLN A 104 -16.10 2.76 -23.34
N ARG A 105 -15.26 3.69 -22.87
CA ARG A 105 -14.31 4.42 -23.70
C ARG A 105 -13.07 3.62 -24.05
N LEU A 106 -12.56 2.79 -23.13
CA LEU A 106 -11.20 2.26 -23.21
C LEU A 106 -11.14 0.74 -23.36
N ALA A 107 -12.18 -0.02 -22.96
CA ALA A 107 -12.08 -1.48 -22.88
C ALA A 107 -11.81 -2.14 -24.23
N ALA A 108 -12.48 -1.70 -25.29
CA ALA A 108 -12.27 -2.25 -26.64
C ALA A 108 -10.84 -2.02 -27.13
N ARG A 109 -10.30 -0.83 -26.90
CA ARG A 109 -8.93 -0.47 -27.26
C ARG A 109 -7.90 -1.27 -26.43
N ALA A 110 -8.15 -1.45 -25.14
CA ALA A 110 -7.27 -2.25 -24.28
C ALA A 110 -7.20 -3.72 -24.74
N ILE A 111 -8.33 -4.32 -25.10
CA ILE A 111 -8.38 -5.69 -25.67
C ILE A 111 -7.76 -5.77 -27.05
N GLU A 112 -7.85 -4.72 -27.87
CA GLU A 112 -7.17 -4.66 -29.16
C GLU A 112 -5.65 -4.71 -28.99
N ALA A 113 -5.13 -3.97 -27.99
CA ALA A 113 -3.70 -3.94 -27.66
C ALA A 113 -3.20 -5.27 -27.04
N ASN A 114 -4.03 -5.94 -26.23
CA ASN A 114 -3.70 -7.21 -25.60
C ASN A 114 -4.93 -8.14 -25.53
N LYS A 115 -4.97 -9.16 -26.38
CA LYS A 115 -6.10 -10.12 -26.47
C LYS A 115 -6.26 -11.01 -25.25
N GLU A 116 -5.19 -11.21 -24.47
CA GLU A 116 -5.18 -12.05 -23.27
C GLU A 116 -5.55 -11.27 -22.00
N LEU A 117 -5.77 -9.96 -22.14
CA LEU A 117 -6.06 -9.07 -21.02
C LEU A 117 -7.40 -9.40 -20.37
N LYS A 118 -7.40 -9.60 -19.06
CA LYS A 118 -8.61 -9.82 -18.28
C LYS A 118 -9.16 -8.48 -17.78
N ILE A 119 -10.37 -8.14 -18.21
CA ILE A 119 -11.01 -6.87 -17.86
C ILE A 119 -11.96 -7.05 -16.66
N GLY A 120 -11.85 -6.13 -15.70
CA GLY A 120 -12.75 -6.02 -14.57
C GLY A 120 -13.23 -4.61 -14.28
N LEU A 121 -14.18 -4.54 -13.38
CA LEU A 121 -14.65 -3.29 -12.79
C LEU A 121 -14.34 -3.24 -11.30
N ARG A 122 -13.93 -2.08 -10.82
CA ARG A 122 -13.99 -1.81 -9.39
C ARG A 122 -15.43 -1.57 -9.01
N VAL A 123 -15.88 -2.29 -7.98
CA VAL A 123 -17.24 -2.20 -7.43
C VAL A 123 -17.21 -1.63 -6.02
N ASN A 124 -18.25 -0.89 -5.68
CA ASN A 124 -18.46 -0.34 -4.36
C ASN A 124 -19.64 -1.08 -3.69
N PRO A 125 -19.38 -1.96 -2.72
CA PRO A 125 -20.46 -2.65 -2.00
C PRO A 125 -21.21 -1.72 -1.03
N GLU A 126 -20.84 -0.42 -0.98
CA GLU A 126 -21.43 0.62 -0.11
C GLU A 126 -21.40 0.23 1.38
N TYR A 127 -20.34 -0.50 1.73
CA TYR A 127 -20.06 -0.93 3.09
C TYR A 127 -18.58 -0.83 3.41
N SER A 128 -18.27 -0.18 4.53
CA SER A 128 -16.93 -0.12 5.11
C SER A 128 -17.04 0.26 6.60
N GLU A 129 -16.22 -0.35 7.43
CA GLU A 129 -16.15 -0.06 8.87
C GLU A 129 -15.05 0.93 9.24
N ILE A 130 -14.50 1.63 8.27
CA ILE A 130 -13.50 2.66 8.51
C ILE A 130 -14.20 3.91 9.05
N PRO A 131 -13.91 4.33 10.29
CA PRO A 131 -14.65 5.42 10.95
C PRO A 131 -14.32 6.80 10.38
N THR A 132 -13.13 6.96 9.80
CA THR A 132 -12.67 8.23 9.25
C THR A 132 -13.03 8.31 7.77
N GLU A 133 -13.90 9.24 7.41
CA GLU A 133 -14.39 9.40 6.03
C GLU A 133 -13.26 9.55 5.01
N LEU A 134 -12.19 10.27 5.37
CA LEU A 134 -11.02 10.46 4.53
C LEU A 134 -10.40 9.13 4.04
N TYR A 135 -10.52 8.07 4.80
CA TYR A 135 -9.96 6.74 4.51
C TYR A 135 -11.00 5.72 4.10
N ASN A 136 -12.29 6.09 4.14
CA ASN A 136 -13.39 5.22 3.78
C ASN A 136 -13.60 5.21 2.25
N PRO A 137 -13.17 4.15 1.53
CA PRO A 137 -13.28 4.10 0.08
C PRO A 137 -14.70 3.79 -0.40
N CYS A 138 -15.64 3.56 0.51
CA CYS A 138 -17.04 3.22 0.21
C CYS A 138 -18.03 4.28 0.69
N SER A 139 -17.57 5.44 1.18
CA SER A 139 -18.43 6.53 1.63
C SER A 139 -19.28 7.11 0.49
N PRO A 140 -20.46 7.66 0.79
CA PRO A 140 -21.25 8.37 -0.21
C PRO A 140 -20.42 9.47 -0.89
N GLY A 141 -20.50 9.55 -2.23
CA GLY A 141 -19.71 10.51 -3.02
C GLY A 141 -18.25 10.13 -3.23
N THR A 142 -17.81 8.95 -2.80
CA THR A 142 -16.47 8.46 -3.14
C THR A 142 -16.25 8.41 -4.65
N ARG A 143 -15.02 8.68 -5.09
CA ARG A 143 -14.66 8.53 -6.50
C ARG A 143 -14.33 7.08 -6.90
N PHE A 144 -14.52 6.11 -6.02
CA PHE A 144 -14.04 4.74 -6.19
C PHE A 144 -15.17 3.75 -6.43
N GLY A 145 -15.14 3.14 -7.62
CA GLY A 145 -15.97 1.98 -7.96
C GLY A 145 -17.40 2.32 -8.37
N VAL A 146 -18.07 1.33 -8.92
CA VAL A 146 -19.42 1.38 -9.45
C VAL A 146 -20.35 0.72 -8.43
N THR A 147 -21.51 1.30 -8.16
CA THR A 147 -22.55 0.67 -7.32
C THR A 147 -23.28 -0.44 -8.08
N ALA A 148 -23.95 -1.32 -7.37
CA ALA A 148 -24.69 -2.42 -7.98
C ALA A 148 -25.81 -1.90 -8.90
N ASP A 149 -26.57 -0.89 -8.46
CA ASP A 149 -27.65 -0.29 -9.25
C ASP A 149 -27.14 0.29 -10.57
N GLU A 150 -26.00 0.98 -10.55
CA GLU A 150 -25.38 1.53 -11.76
C GLU A 150 -24.93 0.41 -12.70
N LEU A 151 -24.27 -0.63 -12.16
CA LEU A 151 -23.77 -1.76 -12.94
C LEU A 151 -24.93 -2.52 -13.62
N PHE A 152 -25.94 -2.93 -12.87
CA PHE A 152 -27.03 -3.75 -13.44
C PHE A 152 -27.88 -2.95 -14.41
N LYS A 153 -28.17 -1.68 -14.13
CA LYS A 153 -28.82 -0.79 -15.09
C LYS A 153 -28.03 -0.64 -16.39
N PHE A 154 -26.71 -0.60 -16.30
CA PHE A 154 -25.84 -0.54 -17.48
C PHE A 154 -25.89 -1.87 -18.26
N LEU A 155 -25.81 -3.01 -17.59
CA LEU A 155 -25.86 -4.34 -18.23
C LEU A 155 -27.18 -4.56 -18.98
N ASP A 156 -28.29 -4.07 -18.46
CA ASP A 156 -29.62 -4.16 -19.08
C ASP A 156 -29.74 -3.31 -20.36
N SER A 157 -28.97 -2.24 -20.46
CA SER A 157 -29.21 -1.21 -21.49
C SER A 157 -28.31 -1.26 -22.74
N SER A 158 -27.06 -1.74 -22.67
CA SER A 158 -26.09 -1.42 -23.73
C SER A 158 -24.92 -2.39 -23.91
N TYR A 159 -24.93 -3.54 -23.30
CA TYR A 159 -23.73 -4.38 -23.12
C TYR A 159 -23.24 -5.13 -24.37
N SER A 160 -24.04 -5.31 -25.41
CA SER A 160 -23.79 -6.30 -26.49
C SER A 160 -22.58 -6.01 -27.43
N LYS A 161 -21.97 -4.84 -27.34
CA LYS A 161 -20.88 -4.43 -28.23
C LYS A 161 -19.52 -4.22 -27.54
N LEU A 162 -19.46 -4.34 -26.21
CA LEU A 162 -18.25 -4.11 -25.44
C LEU A 162 -17.59 -5.44 -25.05
N PRO A 163 -16.28 -5.49 -24.81
CA PRO A 163 -15.63 -6.66 -24.24
C PRO A 163 -16.32 -7.10 -22.95
N PRO A 164 -16.43 -8.39 -22.63
CA PRO A 164 -17.10 -8.83 -21.42
C PRO A 164 -16.37 -8.36 -20.16
N ILE A 165 -17.12 -7.97 -19.13
CA ILE A 165 -16.59 -7.79 -17.78
C ILE A 165 -16.39 -9.17 -17.18
N THR A 166 -15.14 -9.60 -17.03
CA THR A 166 -14.82 -10.94 -16.54
C THR A 166 -14.36 -10.97 -15.09
N GLY A 167 -14.26 -9.80 -14.44
CA GLY A 167 -13.83 -9.73 -13.05
C GLY A 167 -14.38 -8.53 -12.29
N LEU A 168 -14.37 -8.70 -10.97
CA LEU A 168 -14.69 -7.65 -10.02
C LEU A 168 -13.49 -7.36 -9.12
N HIS A 169 -13.31 -6.11 -8.78
CA HIS A 169 -12.36 -5.64 -7.79
C HIS A 169 -13.08 -4.80 -6.74
N MET A 170 -12.93 -5.11 -5.47
CA MET A 170 -13.36 -4.25 -4.37
C MET A 170 -12.16 -3.86 -3.50
N HIS A 171 -12.25 -2.72 -2.82
CA HIS A 171 -11.26 -2.33 -1.82
C HIS A 171 -11.97 -1.49 -0.76
N CYS A 172 -12.30 -2.10 0.37
CA CYS A 172 -13.17 -1.54 1.41
C CYS A 172 -12.48 -1.43 2.77
N HIS A 173 -11.24 -1.89 2.87
CA HIS A 173 -10.50 -2.00 4.12
C HIS A 173 -9.26 -1.10 4.15
N CYS A 174 -8.89 -0.70 5.36
CA CYS A 174 -7.60 -0.08 5.69
C CYS A 174 -7.19 -0.62 7.06
N GLU A 175 -6.23 -1.56 7.09
CA GLU A 175 -5.69 -2.21 8.29
C GLU A 175 -6.74 -2.87 9.21
N ASN A 176 -7.80 -3.40 8.62
CA ASN A 176 -8.87 -4.09 9.34
C ASN A 176 -8.53 -5.55 9.66
N ASP A 177 -9.28 -6.10 10.61
CA ASP A 177 -9.25 -7.51 10.99
C ASP A 177 -10.15 -8.37 10.08
N SER A 178 -10.02 -9.69 10.20
CA SER A 178 -10.71 -10.66 9.33
C SER A 178 -12.23 -10.71 9.53
N ASP A 179 -12.74 -10.34 10.70
CA ASP A 179 -14.18 -10.27 10.95
C ASP A 179 -14.87 -9.17 10.13
N VAL A 180 -14.19 -8.04 9.91
CA VAL A 180 -14.65 -6.98 9.00
C VAL A 180 -14.73 -7.50 7.56
N PHE A 181 -13.76 -8.34 7.15
CA PHE A 181 -13.81 -8.97 5.82
C PHE A 181 -15.03 -9.87 5.64
N VAL A 182 -15.39 -10.66 6.65
CA VAL A 182 -16.61 -11.51 6.63
C VAL A 182 -17.84 -10.68 6.30
N ARG A 183 -18.02 -9.56 7.00
CA ARG A 183 -19.17 -8.67 6.80
C ARG A 183 -19.15 -7.97 5.43
N THR A 184 -18.00 -7.49 5.01
CA THR A 184 -17.84 -6.86 3.69
C THR A 184 -18.13 -7.84 2.56
N LEU A 185 -17.67 -9.08 2.70
CA LEU A 185 -17.93 -10.13 1.71
C LEU A 185 -19.41 -10.45 1.57
N ALA A 186 -20.16 -10.44 2.68
CA ALA A 186 -21.62 -10.61 2.64
C ALA A 186 -22.31 -9.50 1.83
N HIS A 187 -21.88 -8.24 1.97
CA HIS A 187 -22.38 -7.12 1.15
C HIS A 187 -22.00 -7.25 -0.33
N LEU A 188 -20.81 -7.74 -0.65
CA LEU A 188 -20.43 -8.02 -2.02
C LEU A 188 -21.35 -9.09 -2.64
N GLU A 189 -21.60 -10.20 -1.90
CA GLU A 189 -22.45 -11.29 -2.36
C GLU A 189 -23.89 -10.82 -2.57
N GLU A 190 -24.46 -10.11 -1.60
CA GLU A 190 -25.83 -9.59 -1.67
C GLU A 190 -26.03 -8.65 -2.86
N LYS A 191 -25.12 -7.71 -3.05
CA LYS A 191 -25.27 -6.64 -4.05
C LYS A 191 -24.86 -7.05 -5.45
N PHE A 192 -23.75 -7.78 -5.61
CA PHE A 192 -23.17 -8.04 -6.92
C PHE A 192 -23.25 -9.51 -7.38
N LEU A 193 -23.40 -10.46 -6.47
CA LEU A 193 -23.42 -11.88 -6.83
C LEU A 193 -24.81 -12.52 -6.71
N SER A 194 -25.85 -11.71 -6.55
CA SER A 194 -27.25 -12.16 -6.49
C SER A 194 -27.81 -12.59 -7.87
N SER A 195 -27.19 -12.16 -8.99
CA SER A 195 -27.57 -12.55 -10.34
C SER A 195 -26.73 -13.75 -10.82
N PRO A 196 -27.31 -14.97 -10.92
CA PRO A 196 -26.56 -16.16 -11.37
C PRO A 196 -26.00 -16.03 -12.79
N ASP A 197 -26.66 -15.31 -13.69
CA ASP A 197 -26.20 -15.13 -15.06
C ASP A 197 -25.02 -14.18 -15.14
N PHE A 198 -24.99 -13.14 -14.32
CA PHE A 198 -23.81 -12.29 -14.20
C PHE A 198 -22.62 -13.04 -13.56
N VAL A 199 -22.87 -13.80 -12.49
CA VAL A 199 -21.83 -14.60 -11.82
C VAL A 199 -21.15 -15.58 -12.78
N LYS A 200 -21.88 -16.18 -13.72
CA LYS A 200 -21.31 -17.08 -14.75
C LYS A 200 -20.32 -16.36 -15.69
N THR A 201 -20.43 -15.06 -15.84
CA THR A 201 -19.48 -14.27 -16.67
C THR A 201 -18.16 -13.98 -15.97
N LEU A 202 -18.14 -14.08 -14.64
CA LEU A 202 -16.96 -13.76 -13.85
C LEU A 202 -15.98 -14.94 -13.83
N SER A 203 -14.72 -14.64 -14.05
CA SER A 203 -13.61 -15.59 -13.95
C SER A 203 -12.65 -15.28 -12.80
N TRP A 204 -12.74 -14.06 -12.22
CA TRP A 204 -11.91 -13.65 -11.10
C TRP A 204 -12.59 -12.59 -10.23
N ILE A 205 -12.24 -12.59 -8.94
CA ILE A 205 -12.61 -11.51 -7.99
C ILE A 205 -11.37 -11.13 -7.18
N ASN A 206 -11.07 -9.85 -7.14
CA ASN A 206 -10.03 -9.26 -6.30
C ASN A 206 -10.68 -8.56 -5.10
N PHE A 207 -10.40 -9.05 -3.91
CA PHE A 207 -10.92 -8.50 -2.65
C PHE A 207 -10.17 -7.25 -2.16
N GLY A 208 -9.20 -6.78 -2.93
CA GLY A 208 -8.40 -5.60 -2.59
C GLY A 208 -7.41 -5.83 -1.46
N GLY A 209 -7.00 -4.74 -0.86
CA GLY A 209 -6.06 -4.71 0.25
C GLY A 209 -6.71 -4.32 1.58
N GLY A 210 -5.87 -3.88 2.52
CA GLY A 210 -6.29 -3.48 3.86
C GLY A 210 -6.39 -4.62 4.88
N HIS A 211 -6.01 -5.84 4.49
CA HIS A 211 -5.98 -7.04 5.33
C HIS A 211 -4.59 -7.17 5.97
N LEU A 212 -4.47 -6.80 7.24
CA LEU A 212 -3.18 -6.74 7.93
C LEU A 212 -2.86 -8.08 8.62
N MET A 213 -2.82 -9.16 7.83
CA MET A 213 -2.68 -10.54 8.30
C MET A 213 -1.34 -10.83 9.01
N THR A 214 -0.34 -9.98 8.84
CA THR A 214 0.97 -10.11 9.51
C THR A 214 1.03 -9.36 10.85
N ARG A 215 -0.03 -8.62 11.20
CA ARG A 215 -0.16 -7.98 12.52
C ARG A 215 -0.45 -9.05 13.58
N LYS A 216 0.22 -8.91 14.73
CA LYS A 216 -0.03 -9.78 15.88
C LYS A 216 -1.50 -9.69 16.32
N GLY A 217 -2.14 -10.84 16.48
CA GLY A 217 -3.54 -10.94 16.91
C GLY A 217 -4.56 -10.98 15.79
N TYR A 218 -4.15 -10.84 14.52
CA TYR A 218 -5.04 -11.02 13.39
C TYR A 218 -5.54 -12.47 13.30
N ASP A 219 -6.84 -12.69 13.15
CA ASP A 219 -7.43 -14.04 13.04
C ASP A 219 -7.28 -14.62 11.62
N ILE A 220 -6.12 -15.23 11.38
CA ILE A 220 -5.80 -15.89 10.10
C ILE A 220 -6.75 -17.06 9.83
N LYS A 221 -7.17 -17.80 10.88
CA LYS A 221 -8.06 -18.93 10.68
C LYS A 221 -9.40 -18.48 10.15
N LEU A 222 -9.98 -17.42 10.71
CA LEU A 222 -11.22 -16.84 10.21
C LEU A 222 -11.09 -16.37 8.77
N LEU A 223 -9.99 -15.71 8.41
CA LEU A 223 -9.71 -15.31 7.03
C LEU A 223 -9.73 -16.50 6.07
N VAL A 224 -8.93 -17.53 6.37
CA VAL A 224 -8.79 -18.74 5.55
C VAL A 224 -10.13 -19.47 5.39
N ASP A 225 -10.85 -19.68 6.51
CA ASP A 225 -12.15 -20.36 6.51
C ASP A 225 -13.19 -19.59 5.69
N THR A 226 -13.19 -18.26 5.79
CA THR A 226 -14.08 -17.38 5.03
C THR A 226 -13.83 -17.50 3.53
N ILE A 227 -12.57 -17.42 3.10
CA ILE A 227 -12.19 -17.54 1.69
C ILE A 227 -12.53 -18.93 1.15
N LYS A 228 -12.21 -20.01 1.89
CA LYS A 228 -12.58 -21.39 1.50
C LYS A 228 -14.07 -21.58 1.35
N ASN A 229 -14.87 -21.00 2.24
CA ASN A 229 -16.32 -21.09 2.16
C ASN A 229 -16.88 -20.28 0.96
N PHE A 230 -16.28 -19.16 0.64
CA PHE A 230 -16.60 -18.41 -0.57
C PHE A 230 -16.25 -19.22 -1.84
N HIS A 231 -15.05 -19.80 -1.89
CA HIS A 231 -14.60 -20.61 -3.03
C HIS A 231 -15.50 -21.84 -3.27
N LYS A 232 -16.02 -22.47 -2.20
CA LYS A 232 -16.99 -23.58 -2.35
C LYS A 232 -18.30 -23.14 -3.03
N ARG A 233 -18.72 -21.88 -2.84
CA ARG A 233 -19.93 -21.35 -3.50
C ARG A 233 -19.67 -20.93 -4.95
N TYR A 234 -18.44 -20.48 -5.24
CA TYR A 234 -18.02 -19.95 -6.55
C TYR A 234 -16.73 -20.61 -7.05
N PRO A 235 -16.72 -21.95 -7.28
CA PRO A 235 -15.47 -22.70 -7.54
C PRO A 235 -14.81 -22.38 -8.87
N HIS A 236 -15.49 -21.71 -9.79
CA HIS A 236 -14.95 -21.29 -11.09
C HIS A 236 -14.29 -19.92 -11.06
N ILE A 237 -14.36 -19.20 -9.95
CA ILE A 237 -13.82 -17.85 -9.81
C ILE A 237 -12.44 -17.89 -9.16
N GLN A 238 -11.43 -17.37 -9.85
CA GLN A 238 -10.11 -17.13 -9.26
C GLN A 238 -10.21 -16.01 -8.21
N LEU A 239 -9.72 -16.28 -7.01
CA LEU A 239 -9.71 -15.31 -5.92
C LEU A 239 -8.35 -14.63 -5.82
N ILE A 240 -8.38 -13.32 -5.62
CA ILE A 240 -7.17 -12.49 -5.54
C ILE A 240 -7.31 -11.54 -4.35
N MET A 241 -6.19 -11.23 -3.69
CA MET A 241 -6.08 -10.25 -2.62
C MET A 241 -4.80 -9.45 -2.78
N GLU A 242 -4.84 -8.14 -2.49
CA GLU A 242 -3.71 -7.23 -2.70
C GLU A 242 -3.35 -6.42 -1.44
N PRO A 243 -3.02 -7.08 -0.32
CA PRO A 243 -2.60 -6.35 0.87
C PRO A 243 -1.35 -5.52 0.57
N GLY A 244 -1.29 -4.32 1.12
CA GLY A 244 -0.12 -3.45 1.02
C GLY A 244 0.77 -3.57 2.25
N SER A 245 0.35 -2.95 3.36
CA SER A 245 1.09 -2.91 4.62
C SER A 245 1.53 -4.28 5.11
N ALA A 246 0.70 -5.32 4.95
CA ALA A 246 0.97 -6.65 5.48
C ALA A 246 2.31 -7.25 5.01
N PHE A 247 2.78 -6.92 3.81
CA PHE A 247 4.06 -7.42 3.31
C PHE A 247 5.25 -6.88 4.10
N ALA A 248 5.24 -5.58 4.38
CA ALA A 248 6.37 -4.92 5.03
C ALA A 248 6.04 -4.38 6.44
N TRP A 249 4.97 -4.88 7.07
CA TRP A 249 4.58 -4.53 8.43
C TRP A 249 5.67 -4.93 9.43
N GLN A 250 6.18 -3.93 10.16
CA GLN A 250 7.24 -4.11 11.14
C GLN A 250 8.46 -4.88 10.57
N THR A 251 8.92 -4.48 9.39
CA THR A 251 10.07 -5.08 8.72
C THR A 251 11.27 -4.16 8.63
N GLY A 252 11.27 -3.05 9.33
CA GLY A 252 12.40 -2.13 9.36
C GLY A 252 12.03 -0.76 9.89
N TYR A 253 12.95 0.17 9.78
CA TYR A 253 12.92 1.44 10.49
C TYR A 253 13.62 2.55 9.70
N LEU A 254 13.41 3.80 10.14
CA LEU A 254 14.22 4.94 9.74
C LEU A 254 15.21 5.27 10.87
N GLU A 255 16.50 5.19 10.55
CA GLU A 255 17.61 5.62 11.39
C GLU A 255 17.92 7.09 11.11
N ALA A 256 17.84 7.93 12.13
CA ALA A 256 18.11 9.35 12.07
C ALA A 256 19.03 9.77 13.23
N HIS A 257 19.62 10.97 13.16
CA HIS A 257 20.54 11.47 14.17
C HIS A 257 20.13 12.85 14.66
N VAL A 258 20.34 13.12 15.95
CA VAL A 258 20.15 14.44 16.54
C VAL A 258 21.27 15.35 16.03
N ILE A 259 20.90 16.41 15.31
CA ILE A 259 21.84 17.39 14.77
C ILE A 259 21.88 18.70 15.58
N ASP A 260 20.80 18.98 16.33
CA ASP A 260 20.76 20.11 17.26
C ASP A 260 19.67 19.89 18.34
N ILE A 261 19.81 20.60 19.47
CA ILE A 261 18.81 20.63 20.54
C ILE A 261 18.52 22.09 20.87
N VAL A 262 17.29 22.51 20.57
CA VAL A 262 16.82 23.87 20.83
C VAL A 262 15.88 23.86 22.03
N GLU A 263 16.09 24.77 22.98
CA GLU A 263 15.17 25.01 24.10
C GLU A 263 14.53 26.38 24.00
N ASN A 264 13.20 26.39 23.98
CA ASN A 264 12.42 27.62 23.95
C ASN A 264 11.17 27.48 24.83
N HIS A 265 10.95 28.42 25.77
CA HIS A 265 9.84 28.38 26.75
C HIS A 265 9.75 27.00 27.47
N ASN A 266 10.89 26.46 27.90
CA ASN A 266 11.02 25.16 28.55
C ASN A 266 10.62 23.96 27.65
N ILE A 267 10.44 24.16 26.36
CA ILE A 267 10.24 23.08 25.40
C ILE A 267 11.57 22.73 24.73
N LYS A 268 12.04 21.52 24.97
CA LYS A 268 13.24 20.99 24.32
C LYS A 268 12.83 20.33 23.00
N THR A 269 13.41 20.77 21.90
CA THR A 269 13.22 20.16 20.57
C THR A 269 14.54 19.57 20.11
N ALA A 270 14.57 18.26 19.91
CA ALA A 270 15.67 17.58 19.23
C ALA A 270 15.43 17.64 17.72
N ILE A 271 16.28 18.34 17.00
CA ILE A 271 16.24 18.46 15.55
C ILE A 271 17.02 17.28 14.97
N LEU A 272 16.37 16.54 14.07
CA LEU A 272 16.94 15.37 13.43
C LEU A 272 17.44 15.70 12.01
N ASP A 273 18.36 14.92 11.48
CA ASP A 273 18.86 15.00 10.11
C ASP A 273 17.86 14.51 9.04
N VAL A 274 16.59 14.35 9.42
CA VAL A 274 15.47 14.04 8.55
C VAL A 274 14.41 15.13 8.63
N SER A 275 13.48 15.13 7.68
CA SER A 275 12.26 15.95 7.74
C SER A 275 11.06 15.00 7.77
N PHE A 276 10.18 15.16 8.74
CA PHE A 276 8.94 14.36 8.81
C PHE A 276 8.03 14.63 7.63
N THR A 277 7.95 15.90 7.19
CA THR A 277 7.21 16.30 6.00
C THR A 277 7.74 15.66 4.72
N CYS A 278 9.07 15.51 4.59
CA CYS A 278 9.69 14.95 3.39
C CYS A 278 9.78 13.42 3.43
N HIS A 279 10.10 12.86 4.58
CA HIS A 279 10.55 11.47 4.69
C HIS A 279 9.56 10.58 5.43
N MET A 280 8.58 11.17 6.14
CA MET A 280 7.52 10.46 6.84
C MET A 280 6.16 11.18 6.67
N PRO A 281 5.78 11.60 5.44
CA PRO A 281 4.55 12.37 5.24
C PRO A 281 3.31 11.59 5.67
N ASP A 282 3.35 10.27 5.62
CA ASP A 282 2.24 9.40 6.02
C ASP A 282 1.86 9.62 7.49
N CYS A 283 2.84 9.80 8.38
CA CYS A 283 2.60 10.10 9.80
C CYS A 283 1.86 11.44 10.02
N LEU A 284 2.03 12.40 9.11
CA LEU A 284 1.39 13.72 9.19
C LEU A 284 0.02 13.73 8.49
N GLU A 285 -0.10 13.03 7.35
CA GLU A 285 -1.34 12.90 6.58
C GLU A 285 -2.38 12.02 7.29
N MET A 286 -1.91 10.94 7.93
CA MET A 286 -2.69 9.93 8.65
C MET A 286 -2.59 10.09 10.17
N PRO A 287 -2.45 11.27 10.74
CA PRO A 287 -1.85 11.65 12.02
C PRO A 287 -1.72 10.50 13.02
N TYR A 288 -0.61 9.80 12.97
CA TYR A 288 -0.24 8.76 13.94
C TYR A 288 1.20 8.96 14.43
N PHE A 289 1.50 8.39 15.58
CA PHE A 289 2.84 8.42 16.17
C PHE A 289 3.49 7.04 16.01
N PRO A 290 4.55 6.89 15.18
CA PRO A 290 5.29 5.65 15.09
C PRO A 290 5.99 5.38 16.43
N GLU A 291 6.30 4.13 16.72
CA GLU A 291 7.13 3.81 17.87
C GLU A 291 8.55 4.36 17.68
N VAL A 292 9.10 4.97 18.72
CA VAL A 292 10.51 5.40 18.78
C VAL A 292 11.26 4.47 19.71
N ARG A 293 12.26 3.78 19.17
CA ARG A 293 13.00 2.77 19.91
C ARG A 293 13.64 3.32 21.19
N GLY A 294 13.28 2.76 22.32
CA GLY A 294 13.83 3.16 23.63
C GLY A 294 13.24 4.44 24.23
N ALA A 295 12.22 5.02 23.60
CA ALA A 295 11.48 6.16 24.08
C ALA A 295 10.00 5.83 24.28
N ARG A 296 9.26 6.69 24.97
CA ARG A 296 7.83 6.59 25.21
C ARG A 296 7.15 7.87 24.69
N HIS A 297 6.14 7.73 23.86
CA HIS A 297 5.32 8.86 23.47
C HIS A 297 4.61 9.45 24.69
N THR A 298 4.61 10.77 24.80
CA THR A 298 3.93 11.52 25.85
C THR A 298 3.08 12.62 25.25
N PRO A 299 1.89 12.94 25.79
CA PRO A 299 1.02 13.97 25.25
C PRO A 299 1.54 15.39 25.49
N ASP A 300 2.50 15.57 26.39
CA ASP A 300 2.97 16.86 26.84
C ASP A 300 4.50 16.93 27.02
N ASN A 301 4.98 18.12 27.30
CA ASN A 301 6.37 18.41 27.60
C ASN A 301 6.72 18.04 29.06
N SER A 302 6.89 16.76 29.35
CA SER A 302 7.44 16.32 30.63
C SER A 302 8.92 16.69 30.78
N PRO A 303 9.51 16.73 31.99
CA PRO A 303 10.89 17.20 32.21
C PRO A 303 11.96 16.47 31.39
N ASN A 304 11.72 15.21 31.02
CA ASN A 304 12.65 14.38 30.23
C ASN A 304 12.15 14.14 28.79
N ALA A 305 11.11 14.86 28.35
CA ALA A 305 10.59 14.77 27.00
C ALA A 305 11.32 15.73 26.05
N TYR A 306 11.44 15.28 24.81
CA TYR A 306 11.87 16.10 23.70
C TYR A 306 10.78 16.05 22.63
N ARG A 307 10.45 17.20 22.07
CA ARG A 307 9.73 17.25 20.81
C ARG A 307 10.70 16.85 19.70
N LEU A 308 10.35 15.90 18.87
CA LEU A 308 11.15 15.56 17.71
C LEU A 308 10.81 16.51 16.57
N GLY A 309 11.80 17.24 16.08
CA GLY A 309 11.69 18.20 14.98
C GLY A 309 12.50 17.73 13.77
N GLY A 310 11.95 17.96 12.58
CA GLY A 310 12.69 17.79 11.34
C GLY A 310 13.57 19.01 11.03
N ASN A 311 14.44 18.90 10.02
CA ASN A 311 15.36 19.97 9.62
C ASN A 311 14.87 20.78 8.40
N SER A 312 13.58 20.66 8.00
CA SER A 312 13.02 21.56 7.01
C SER A 312 12.61 22.92 7.60
N CYS A 313 12.44 23.93 6.73
CA CYS A 313 11.95 25.25 7.16
C CYS A 313 10.42 25.31 7.38
N LEU A 314 9.70 24.19 7.28
CA LEU A 314 8.27 24.12 7.57
C LEU A 314 8.07 24.17 9.09
N SER A 315 7.35 25.17 9.59
CA SER A 315 7.10 25.35 11.04
C SER A 315 6.40 24.16 11.70
N GLY A 316 5.64 23.36 10.94
CA GLY A 316 4.93 22.15 11.40
C GLY A 316 5.71 20.84 11.24
N ASP A 317 7.00 20.88 10.96
CA ASP A 317 7.83 19.68 10.77
C ASP A 317 8.20 19.03 12.12
N TYR A 318 7.20 18.48 12.81
CA TYR A 318 7.31 17.86 14.13
C TYR A 318 6.59 16.52 14.19
N LEU A 319 7.09 15.64 15.10
CA LEU A 319 6.50 14.33 15.37
C LEU A 319 6.10 14.13 16.85
N GLY A 320 5.59 15.15 17.54
CA GLY A 320 5.14 15.02 18.91
C GLY A 320 6.27 15.00 19.95
N TYR A 321 5.94 14.53 21.17
CA TYR A 321 6.86 14.50 22.31
C TYR A 321 7.20 13.07 22.70
N TRP A 322 8.49 12.86 22.99
CA TRP A 322 9.04 11.55 23.33
C TRP A 322 9.91 11.65 24.58
N GLU A 323 9.61 10.83 25.57
CA GLU A 323 10.39 10.72 26.80
C GLU A 323 11.46 9.66 26.65
N PHE A 324 12.72 10.04 26.82
CA PHE A 324 13.88 9.17 26.75
C PHE A 324 14.40 8.80 28.12
N LYS A 325 14.98 7.60 28.28
CA LYS A 325 15.58 7.16 29.54
C LYS A 325 16.77 7.99 29.99
N LYS A 326 17.44 8.65 29.05
CA LYS A 326 18.59 9.54 29.26
C LYS A 326 18.39 10.81 28.46
N PRO A 327 18.93 11.95 28.90
CA PRO A 327 18.96 13.15 28.09
C PRO A 327 19.62 12.88 26.72
N LEU A 328 19.03 13.47 25.66
CA LEU A 328 19.59 13.41 24.33
C LEU A 328 20.78 14.36 24.18
N SER A 329 21.69 13.99 23.31
CA SER A 329 22.87 14.76 22.90
C SER A 329 22.94 14.82 21.38
N ILE A 330 23.61 15.86 20.85
CA ILE A 330 23.94 15.93 19.41
C ILE A 330 24.77 14.69 19.03
N GLY A 331 24.38 14.03 17.95
CA GLY A 331 24.98 12.77 17.47
C GLY A 331 24.27 11.51 17.97
N ASP A 332 23.31 11.62 18.89
CA ASP A 332 22.51 10.44 19.29
C ASP A 332 21.68 9.92 18.13
N THR A 333 21.60 8.61 18.02
CA THR A 333 20.77 7.93 17.03
C THR A 333 19.34 7.77 17.51
N ILE A 334 18.39 8.14 16.69
CA ILE A 334 16.95 7.97 16.88
C ILE A 334 16.44 6.96 15.85
N ILE A 335 15.78 5.91 16.33
CA ILE A 335 15.18 4.88 15.49
C ILE A 335 13.66 5.03 15.51
N LEU A 336 13.10 5.31 14.33
CA LEU A 336 11.66 5.41 14.10
C LEU A 336 11.20 4.09 13.46
N GLU A 337 10.39 3.33 14.21
CA GLU A 337 10.01 1.96 13.83
C GLU A 337 8.96 1.95 12.71
N ASP A 338 8.93 0.86 11.95
CA ASP A 338 7.93 0.54 10.93
C ASP A 338 7.86 1.54 9.76
N MET A 339 9.02 2.05 9.31
CA MET A 339 9.12 3.10 8.28
C MET A 339 9.41 2.57 6.87
N ILE A 340 9.04 1.33 6.55
CA ILE A 340 9.34 0.74 5.24
C ILE A 340 8.14 0.78 4.29
N HIS A 341 6.94 0.39 4.75
CA HIS A 341 5.74 0.45 3.91
C HIS A 341 5.12 1.86 3.90
N TYR A 342 4.47 2.23 2.81
CA TYR A 342 3.91 3.56 2.52
C TYR A 342 4.92 4.71 2.65
N THR A 343 5.71 4.78 3.69
CA THR A 343 6.68 5.85 3.96
C THR A 343 7.67 6.02 2.80
N THR A 344 8.33 4.94 2.39
CA THR A 344 9.37 4.99 1.33
C THR A 344 8.84 5.34 -0.07
N VAL A 345 7.53 5.17 -0.32
CA VAL A 345 6.89 5.47 -1.61
C VAL A 345 6.23 6.84 -1.68
N LYS A 346 6.14 7.57 -0.55
CA LYS A 346 5.47 8.87 -0.45
C LYS A 346 6.43 10.05 -0.23
N THR A 347 7.74 9.82 -0.26
CA THR A 347 8.75 10.84 0.04
C THR A 347 8.73 12.03 -0.91
N THR A 348 9.12 13.20 -0.38
CA THR A 348 9.31 14.44 -1.13
C THR A 348 10.71 15.00 -0.93
N VAL A 349 11.01 16.16 -1.56
CA VAL A 349 12.33 16.82 -1.48
C VAL A 349 12.21 18.29 -1.11
N PHE A 350 11.22 18.67 -0.29
CA PHE A 350 11.04 20.05 0.13
C PHE A 350 12.30 20.59 0.81
N ASN A 351 12.63 21.84 0.55
CA ASN A 351 13.88 22.53 0.97
C ASN A 351 15.19 21.86 0.51
N GLY A 352 15.15 20.81 -0.33
CA GLY A 352 16.34 20.05 -0.69
C GLY A 352 16.96 19.30 0.50
N VAL A 353 16.14 18.98 1.53
CA VAL A 353 16.62 18.16 2.65
C VAL A 353 17.10 16.81 2.11
N GLN A 354 18.28 16.39 2.54
CA GLN A 354 18.92 15.16 2.06
C GLN A 354 17.98 13.96 2.29
N HIS A 355 17.63 13.28 1.20
CA HIS A 355 16.81 12.07 1.29
C HIS A 355 17.59 10.97 2.01
N PRO A 356 16.96 10.24 2.96
CA PRO A 356 17.59 9.11 3.61
C PRO A 356 18.03 8.04 2.61
N ASP A 357 19.16 7.43 2.87
CA ASP A 357 19.62 6.27 2.13
C ASP A 357 18.64 5.10 2.32
N ILE A 358 18.72 4.09 1.47
CA ILE A 358 17.94 2.86 1.60
C ILE A 358 18.93 1.70 1.70
N ALA A 359 18.83 0.92 2.76
CA ALA A 359 19.66 -0.25 2.99
C ALA A 359 18.82 -1.49 3.35
N ILE A 360 19.40 -2.67 3.14
CA ILE A 360 18.87 -3.94 3.65
C ILE A 360 19.86 -4.50 4.67
N GLU A 361 19.34 -4.91 5.82
CA GLU A 361 20.08 -5.65 6.84
C GLU A 361 19.83 -7.15 6.67
N HIS A 362 20.90 -7.90 6.43
CA HIS A 362 20.87 -9.34 6.21
C HIS A 362 20.78 -10.13 7.53
N PRO A 363 20.39 -11.42 7.48
CA PRO A 363 20.29 -12.25 8.70
C PRO A 363 21.59 -12.38 9.52
N ASP A 364 22.74 -12.15 8.90
CA ASP A 364 24.06 -12.15 9.57
C ASP A 364 24.43 -10.80 10.21
N GLY A 365 23.53 -9.80 10.13
CA GLY A 365 23.74 -8.45 10.64
C GLY A 365 24.53 -7.53 9.69
N SER A 366 24.98 -8.02 8.54
CA SER A 366 25.59 -7.16 7.52
C SER A 366 24.56 -6.30 6.83
N ARG A 367 24.96 -5.10 6.34
CA ARG A 367 24.08 -4.19 5.62
C ARG A 367 24.57 -3.97 4.19
N THR A 368 23.66 -4.07 3.24
CA THR A 368 23.88 -3.68 1.84
C THR A 368 23.14 -2.38 1.54
N LEU A 369 23.86 -1.39 1.02
CA LEU A 369 23.28 -0.13 0.56
C LEU A 369 22.57 -0.36 -0.77
N LEU A 370 21.24 -0.17 -0.77
CA LEU A 370 20.41 -0.31 -1.98
C LEU A 370 20.40 0.97 -2.79
N ARG A 371 20.29 2.13 -2.13
CA ARG A 371 20.28 3.44 -2.79
C ARG A 371 20.95 4.49 -1.91
N HIS A 372 21.80 5.29 -2.50
CA HIS A 372 22.32 6.55 -1.97
C HIS A 372 21.78 7.70 -2.83
N TYR A 373 21.30 8.75 -2.18
CA TYR A 373 20.77 9.94 -2.85
C TYR A 373 21.79 11.06 -2.78
N THR A 374 21.90 11.82 -3.88
CA THR A 374 22.89 12.87 -4.06
C THR A 374 22.21 14.19 -4.43
N TYR A 375 23.00 15.26 -4.49
CA TYR A 375 22.53 16.55 -5.03
C TYR A 375 21.99 16.43 -6.45
N GLU A 376 22.52 15.55 -7.29
CA GLU A 376 22.03 15.37 -8.66
C GLU A 376 20.58 14.82 -8.69
N ASP A 377 20.20 13.95 -7.75
CA ASP A 377 18.83 13.47 -7.64
C ASP A 377 17.85 14.60 -7.31
N TYR A 378 18.27 15.51 -6.42
CA TYR A 378 17.50 16.72 -6.10
C TYR A 378 17.38 17.65 -7.31
N LYS A 379 18.52 17.97 -7.94
CA LYS A 379 18.60 18.88 -9.07
C LYS A 379 17.77 18.40 -10.26
N LEU A 380 17.91 17.12 -10.66
CA LEU A 380 17.19 16.53 -11.78
C LEU A 380 15.66 16.47 -11.55
N ARG A 381 15.21 16.60 -10.31
CA ARG A 381 13.78 16.69 -10.02
C ARG A 381 13.22 18.09 -10.19
N MET A 382 14.05 19.14 -10.18
CA MET A 382 13.60 20.52 -10.20
C MET A 382 13.34 21.05 -11.62
N ASP A 383 13.95 20.46 -12.65
CA ASP A 383 13.80 20.88 -14.07
C ASP A 383 14.07 19.74 -15.08
#